data_de2b4d0c6b976c79f0791c63525c785b
#
_entry.id   de2b4d0c6b976c79f0791c63525c785b
#
_cell.length_a   1.000
_cell.length_b   1.000
_cell.length_c   1.000
_cell.angle_alpha   90.00
_cell.angle_beta   90.00
_cell.angle_gamma   90.00
#
_symmetry.space_group_name_H-M   'P 1'
#
loop_
_entity.id
_entity.type
_entity.pdbx_description
1 polymer ?
#
loop_
_entity_poly.entity_id
_entity_poly.type
_entity_poly.pdbx_seq_one_letter_code
_entity_poly.pdbx_strand_id
1 'polypeptide(L)'
;MRKGMVLGFVVLSLIGFLSSEVMAQGGKIAVGNLKIIPSLTLEEVYDDNIYLGSGINDTDERVESDWISHVMPGLALDYTLEGRGYLRVGYLGDYAYYKDFDDNDWKNHRGFLDFDYQAPGGLIFGVRNVYVDAADPYGSDNQYGLGVPQTKRWYDDLNTKIGYTFSNQFRAFVYYDYYKQDYDQDIDFTQDYTVNQFGAGFQMRVASKTWAFLRYHYGYRDYYTHLDGSGVTDQNDADFDYHRASAGLTWDSGAKFAGELNFGYEWRNFDNEFDVSGRQYDNRDTWVAATKLNYYASPSTTLSLALIRALRDTGSDTFQYYTDTSIRLGLAQVFLTKFTLVAEVGYALYDYNFPTDPTKEADNYLGNIGVSYKIWDWLNAGIAYTYLKQDSNYPEDDYTDNRFSVSLRAVY
;
A
#
# COMPACT_ATOMS: atom_id res chain seq x y z
N MET A 1 4.92 13.50 -28.39
CA MET A 1 5.00 13.91 -26.97
C MET A 1 4.34 12.80 -26.19
N ARG A 2 5.09 12.00 -25.45
CA ARG A 2 4.54 10.93 -24.63
C ARG A 2 4.08 11.59 -23.33
N LYS A 3 2.80 11.52 -23.05
CA LYS A 3 2.22 12.07 -21.82
C LYS A 3 2.49 11.08 -20.70
N GLY A 4 3.22 11.52 -19.68
CA GLY A 4 3.34 10.78 -18.43
C GLY A 4 1.98 10.82 -17.73
N MET A 5 1.40 9.67 -17.52
CA MET A 5 0.13 9.53 -16.81
C MET A 5 0.35 9.47 -15.30
N VAL A 6 -0.51 10.11 -14.60
CA VAL A 6 -0.46 10.38 -13.16
C VAL A 6 -1.51 9.53 -12.47
N LEU A 7 -1.11 8.81 -11.62
CA LEU A 7 -1.30 8.46 -10.23
C LEU A 7 -2.69 8.61 -9.63
N GLY A 8 -3.45 7.54 -9.55
CA GLY A 8 -4.59 7.41 -8.67
C GLY A 8 -4.21 6.90 -7.27
N PHE A 9 -4.80 7.45 -6.25
CA PHE A 9 -4.81 6.85 -4.92
C PHE A 9 -5.44 5.46 -5.01
N VAL A 10 -4.66 4.41 -4.80
CA VAL A 10 -5.19 3.04 -4.82
C VAL A 10 -6.17 2.85 -3.67
N VAL A 11 -7.46 2.84 -3.98
CA VAL A 11 -8.56 2.57 -3.04
C VAL A 11 -8.47 1.17 -2.42
N LEU A 12 -7.74 0.26 -3.04
CA LEU A 12 -7.48 -1.10 -2.54
C LEU A 12 -6.77 -1.15 -1.17
N SER A 13 -6.10 -0.08 -0.74
CA SER A 13 -5.50 -0.01 0.60
C SER A 13 -6.50 0.35 1.72
N LEU A 14 -7.68 0.87 1.38
CA LEU A 14 -8.67 1.36 2.34
C LEU A 14 -9.36 0.24 3.14
N ILE A 15 -9.71 -0.85 2.49
CA ILE A 15 -10.31 -2.01 3.17
C ILE A 15 -9.28 -2.70 4.07
N GLY A 16 -7.98 -2.60 3.76
CA GLY A 16 -6.89 -3.20 4.54
C GLY A 16 -6.59 -2.48 5.85
N PHE A 17 -6.79 -1.16 5.94
CA PHE A 17 -6.38 -0.38 7.11
C PHE A 17 -7.32 -0.48 8.30
N LEU A 18 -8.62 -0.54 8.05
CA LEU A 18 -9.64 -0.63 9.10
C LEU A 18 -10.17 -2.07 9.28
N SER A 19 -9.87 -2.97 8.33
CA SER A 19 -10.41 -4.32 8.34
C SER A 19 -9.62 -5.32 9.17
N SER A 20 -8.40 -5.01 9.62
CA SER A 20 -7.61 -6.00 10.36
C SER A 20 -8.08 -6.23 11.80
N GLU A 21 -8.85 -5.31 12.39
CA GLU A 21 -9.30 -5.44 13.78
C GLU A 21 -10.82 -5.37 14.00
N VAL A 22 -11.59 -4.80 13.07
CA VAL A 22 -13.06 -4.94 13.06
C VAL A 22 -13.45 -6.20 12.27
N MET A 23 -12.70 -7.29 12.45
CA MET A 23 -13.14 -8.58 12.00
C MET A 23 -14.41 -8.90 12.78
N ALA A 24 -15.55 -8.93 12.08
CA ALA A 24 -16.72 -9.59 12.64
C ALA A 24 -16.21 -10.89 13.28
N GLN A 25 -16.58 -11.15 14.54
CA GLN A 25 -16.35 -12.45 15.16
C GLN A 25 -17.29 -13.43 14.45
N GLY A 26 -17.03 -13.64 13.16
CA GLY A 26 -17.70 -14.65 12.34
C GLY A 26 -17.45 -16.02 12.90
N GLY A 27 -18.24 -16.97 12.48
CA GLY A 27 -17.96 -18.37 12.69
C GLY A 27 -16.50 -18.64 12.31
N LYS A 28 -15.80 -19.44 13.09
CA LYS A 28 -14.43 -19.86 12.80
C LYS A 28 -14.35 -21.35 13.00
N ILE A 29 -13.79 -22.04 12.04
CA ILE A 29 -13.44 -23.44 12.19
C ILE A 29 -12.19 -23.48 13.04
N ALA A 30 -12.31 -23.85 14.33
CA ALA A 30 -11.18 -23.93 15.24
C ALA A 30 -10.83 -25.39 15.52
N VAL A 31 -9.57 -25.74 15.31
CA VAL A 31 -9.01 -27.05 15.64
C VAL A 31 -7.77 -26.83 16.53
N GLY A 32 -7.99 -26.90 17.83
CA GLY A 32 -6.94 -26.51 18.79
C GLY A 32 -6.56 -25.03 18.64
N ASN A 33 -5.27 -24.78 18.41
CA ASN A 33 -4.75 -23.43 18.21
C ASN A 33 -4.88 -22.90 16.77
N LEU A 34 -5.35 -23.74 15.83
CA LEU A 34 -5.56 -23.38 14.43
C LEU A 34 -6.97 -22.87 14.22
N LYS A 35 -7.09 -21.73 13.55
CA LYS A 35 -8.35 -21.18 13.03
C LYS A 35 -8.29 -21.15 11.51
N ILE A 36 -9.33 -21.65 10.88
CA ILE A 36 -9.54 -21.57 9.43
C ILE A 36 -10.64 -20.55 9.20
N ILE A 37 -10.36 -19.53 8.41
CA ILE A 37 -11.22 -18.36 8.21
C ILE A 37 -11.48 -18.17 6.71
N PRO A 38 -12.48 -18.85 6.14
CA PRO A 38 -12.92 -18.58 4.78
C PRO A 38 -13.72 -17.28 4.75
N SER A 39 -13.59 -16.53 3.66
CA SER A 39 -14.36 -15.31 3.42
C SER A 39 -14.78 -15.19 1.96
N LEU A 40 -15.89 -14.48 1.74
CA LEU A 40 -16.35 -14.08 0.42
C LEU A 40 -16.97 -12.69 0.54
N THR A 41 -16.49 -11.75 -0.26
CA THR A 41 -17.13 -10.45 -0.43
C THR A 41 -17.67 -10.35 -1.84
N LEU A 42 -18.90 -9.92 -1.97
CA LEU A 42 -19.52 -9.50 -3.23
C LEU A 42 -19.75 -7.99 -3.11
N GLU A 43 -19.33 -7.24 -4.10
CA GLU A 43 -19.48 -5.78 -4.10
C GLU A 43 -19.84 -5.30 -5.49
N GLU A 44 -20.80 -4.39 -5.56
CA GLU A 44 -21.14 -3.62 -6.76
C GLU A 44 -20.69 -2.19 -6.56
N VAL A 45 -19.90 -1.67 -7.48
CA VAL A 45 -19.38 -0.31 -7.47
C VAL A 45 -19.89 0.42 -8.70
N TYR A 46 -20.54 1.54 -8.50
CA TYR A 46 -20.73 2.54 -9.56
C TYR A 46 -19.57 3.53 -9.47
N ASP A 47 -18.83 3.66 -10.54
CA ASP A 47 -17.69 4.55 -10.70
C ASP A 47 -17.99 5.51 -11.84
N ASP A 48 -17.93 6.83 -11.59
CA ASP A 48 -18.31 7.85 -12.59
C ASP A 48 -17.11 8.30 -13.45
N ASN A 49 -15.90 7.79 -13.17
CA ASN A 49 -14.69 8.11 -13.94
C ASN A 49 -13.66 6.97 -13.91
N ILE A 50 -14.01 5.82 -14.51
CA ILE A 50 -13.17 4.59 -14.48
C ILE A 50 -11.76 4.76 -15.06
N TYR A 51 -11.51 5.80 -15.84
CA TYR A 51 -10.20 6.12 -16.42
C TYR A 51 -9.45 7.22 -15.69
N LEU A 52 -10.04 7.82 -14.65
CA LEU A 52 -9.52 9.02 -13.98
C LEU A 52 -9.13 10.13 -14.97
N GLY A 53 -9.95 10.30 -16.00
CA GLY A 53 -9.72 11.27 -17.05
C GLY A 53 -10.11 12.68 -16.64
N SER A 54 -9.43 13.68 -17.24
CA SER A 54 -9.73 15.11 -17.05
C SER A 54 -10.91 15.61 -17.91
N GLY A 55 -11.27 14.86 -18.96
CA GLY A 55 -12.27 15.29 -19.95
C GLY A 55 -11.80 16.36 -20.92
N ILE A 56 -10.50 16.70 -20.93
CA ILE A 56 -9.96 17.76 -21.80
C ILE A 56 -9.82 17.28 -23.24
N ASN A 57 -9.49 15.99 -23.44
CA ASN A 57 -9.31 15.37 -24.74
C ASN A 57 -10.21 14.13 -24.87
N ASP A 58 -10.73 13.88 -26.08
CA ASP A 58 -11.70 12.81 -26.33
C ASP A 58 -11.07 11.39 -26.44
N THR A 59 -9.74 11.26 -26.40
CA THR A 59 -9.08 9.99 -26.68
C THR A 59 -8.42 9.34 -25.45
N ASP A 60 -7.58 10.09 -24.74
CA ASP A 60 -6.77 9.52 -23.64
C ASP A 60 -7.19 10.03 -22.24
N GLU A 61 -8.07 11.05 -22.19
CA GLU A 61 -8.50 11.74 -20.97
C GLU A 61 -10.02 11.72 -20.83
N ARG A 62 -10.65 10.69 -21.40
CA ARG A 62 -12.09 10.53 -21.38
C ARG A 62 -12.62 10.27 -19.96
N VAL A 63 -13.76 10.86 -19.66
CA VAL A 63 -14.52 10.57 -18.45
C VAL A 63 -15.62 9.58 -18.81
N GLU A 64 -15.53 8.39 -18.30
CA GLU A 64 -16.49 7.31 -18.53
C GLU A 64 -16.94 6.71 -17.22
N SER A 65 -18.20 6.33 -17.14
CA SER A 65 -18.75 5.67 -15.96
C SER A 65 -19.10 4.23 -16.23
N ASP A 66 -18.96 3.36 -15.22
CA ASP A 66 -19.39 1.97 -15.31
C ASP A 66 -19.90 1.43 -13.98
N TRP A 67 -20.56 0.29 -14.05
CA TRP A 67 -20.83 -0.58 -12.92
C TRP A 67 -19.81 -1.72 -12.92
N ILE A 68 -19.16 -1.93 -11.77
CA ILE A 68 -18.10 -2.90 -11.61
C ILE A 68 -18.52 -3.89 -10.54
N SER A 69 -18.64 -5.17 -10.92
CA SER A 69 -18.96 -6.26 -9.99
C SER A 69 -17.69 -6.91 -9.49
N HIS A 70 -17.45 -6.88 -8.18
CA HIS A 70 -16.33 -7.53 -7.53
C HIS A 70 -16.74 -8.82 -6.85
N VAL A 71 -15.96 -9.88 -7.08
CA VAL A 71 -16.05 -11.17 -6.38
C VAL A 71 -14.73 -11.42 -5.67
N MET A 72 -14.71 -11.33 -4.34
CA MET A 72 -13.48 -11.38 -3.54
C MET A 72 -13.48 -12.59 -2.60
N PRO A 73 -13.04 -13.78 -3.07
CA PRO A 73 -12.84 -14.94 -2.21
C PRO A 73 -11.58 -14.81 -1.35
N GLY A 74 -11.62 -15.35 -0.14
CA GLY A 74 -10.47 -15.37 0.74
C GLY A 74 -10.42 -16.61 1.64
N LEU A 75 -9.21 -16.99 2.04
CA LEU A 75 -8.95 -18.03 3.01
C LEU A 75 -7.76 -17.64 3.86
N ALA A 76 -7.91 -17.61 5.18
CA ALA A 76 -6.80 -17.43 6.11
C ALA A 76 -6.72 -18.59 7.10
N LEU A 77 -5.49 -18.94 7.46
CA LEU A 77 -5.13 -19.90 8.49
C LEU A 77 -4.37 -19.15 9.58
N ASP A 78 -4.94 -19.06 10.78
CA ASP A 78 -4.33 -18.42 11.94
C ASP A 78 -3.93 -19.50 12.96
N TYR A 79 -2.66 -19.59 13.27
CA TYR A 79 -2.15 -20.50 14.30
C TYR A 79 -1.52 -19.73 15.45
N THR A 80 -2.06 -19.90 16.66
CA THR A 80 -1.54 -19.24 17.87
C THR A 80 -0.46 -20.10 18.53
N LEU A 81 0.73 -19.53 18.75
CA LEU A 81 1.91 -20.18 19.33
C LEU A 81 1.96 -19.97 20.85
N GLU A 82 1.04 -20.61 21.58
CA GLU A 82 1.02 -20.67 23.06
C GLU A 82 1.18 -19.30 23.75
N GLY A 83 0.57 -18.24 23.22
CA GLY A 83 0.66 -16.87 23.74
C GLY A 83 2.00 -16.17 23.53
N ARG A 84 2.91 -16.76 22.73
CA ARG A 84 4.22 -16.21 22.40
C ARG A 84 4.34 -15.65 21.01
N GLY A 85 3.34 -15.88 20.20
CA GLY A 85 3.35 -15.44 18.82
C GLY A 85 2.21 -16.06 18.02
N TYR A 86 2.27 -15.83 16.73
CA TYR A 86 1.29 -16.36 15.78
C TYR A 86 1.93 -16.64 14.42
N LEU A 87 1.29 -17.50 13.68
CA LEU A 87 1.52 -17.70 12.26
C LEU A 87 0.19 -17.50 11.55
N ARG A 88 0.15 -16.60 10.59
CA ARG A 88 -0.99 -16.39 9.69
C ARG A 88 -0.52 -16.59 8.26
N VAL A 89 -1.23 -17.41 7.51
CA VAL A 89 -1.04 -17.62 6.08
C VAL A 89 -2.39 -17.47 5.41
N GLY A 90 -2.43 -16.83 4.25
CA GLY A 90 -3.71 -16.72 3.57
C GLY A 90 -3.60 -16.31 2.11
N TYR A 91 -4.76 -16.33 1.49
CA TYR A 91 -5.01 -15.93 0.12
C TYR A 91 -6.23 -15.02 0.06
N LEU A 92 -6.16 -14.02 -0.79
CA LEU A 92 -7.26 -13.13 -1.16
C LEU A 92 -7.26 -13.00 -2.69
N GLY A 93 -8.40 -13.24 -3.31
CA GLY A 93 -8.65 -12.93 -4.71
C GLY A 93 -9.52 -11.68 -4.83
N ASP A 94 -9.42 -10.98 -5.94
CA ASP A 94 -10.36 -9.93 -6.33
C ASP A 94 -10.56 -10.00 -7.84
N TYR A 95 -11.77 -10.30 -8.26
CA TYR A 95 -12.20 -10.44 -9.65
C TYR A 95 -13.19 -9.33 -9.94
N ALA A 96 -12.79 -8.36 -10.77
CA ALA A 96 -13.60 -7.23 -11.18
C ALA A 96 -14.13 -7.44 -12.60
N TYR A 97 -15.41 -7.21 -12.77
CA TYR A 97 -16.12 -7.33 -14.04
C TYR A 97 -16.83 -6.02 -14.33
N TYR A 98 -16.41 -5.36 -15.42
CA TYR A 98 -17.01 -4.14 -15.92
C TYR A 98 -18.20 -4.47 -16.78
N LYS A 99 -19.30 -3.71 -16.60
CA LYS A 99 -20.55 -4.00 -17.31
C LYS A 99 -20.52 -3.58 -18.77
N ASP A 100 -20.02 -2.38 -19.03
CA ASP A 100 -20.05 -1.76 -20.37
C ASP A 100 -18.64 -1.69 -21.01
N PHE A 101 -17.57 -1.82 -20.19
CA PHE A 101 -16.17 -1.77 -20.60
C PHE A 101 -15.41 -3.06 -20.19
N ASP A 102 -15.85 -4.21 -20.70
CA ASP A 102 -15.36 -5.55 -20.35
C ASP A 102 -13.86 -5.78 -20.68
N ASP A 103 -13.28 -4.99 -21.56
CA ASP A 103 -11.83 -4.96 -21.79
C ASP A 103 -11.03 -4.53 -20.54
N ASN A 104 -11.68 -3.89 -19.57
CA ASN A 104 -11.10 -3.50 -18.28
C ASN A 104 -11.26 -4.56 -17.19
N ASP A 105 -11.83 -5.72 -17.48
CA ASP A 105 -11.94 -6.81 -16.51
C ASP A 105 -10.58 -7.24 -16.00
N TRP A 106 -10.45 -7.46 -14.69
CA TRP A 106 -9.19 -7.88 -14.11
C TRP A 106 -9.34 -8.91 -12.98
N LYS A 107 -8.24 -9.57 -12.67
CA LYS A 107 -8.14 -10.59 -11.64
C LYS A 107 -6.88 -10.39 -10.85
N ASN A 108 -7.03 -10.12 -9.56
CA ASN A 108 -5.90 -9.92 -8.66
C ASN A 108 -5.84 -11.07 -7.65
N HIS A 109 -4.62 -11.54 -7.41
CA HIS A 109 -4.31 -12.61 -6.49
C HIS A 109 -3.29 -12.13 -5.47
N ARG A 110 -3.59 -12.32 -4.20
CA ARG A 110 -2.70 -11.96 -3.10
C ARG A 110 -2.49 -13.13 -2.16
N GLY A 111 -1.26 -13.61 -2.07
CA GLY A 111 -0.81 -14.52 -1.03
C GLY A 111 -0.13 -13.74 0.10
N PHE A 112 -0.30 -14.17 1.35
CA PHE A 112 0.42 -13.55 2.45
C PHE A 112 0.82 -14.55 3.52
N LEU A 113 1.95 -14.25 4.18
CA LEU A 113 2.47 -14.93 5.36
C LEU A 113 2.85 -13.87 6.39
N ASP A 114 2.41 -14.04 7.64
CA ASP A 114 2.77 -13.19 8.76
C ASP A 114 3.12 -14.08 9.96
N PHE A 115 4.36 -14.01 10.42
CA PHE A 115 4.88 -14.78 11.54
C PHE A 115 5.55 -13.84 12.53
N ASP A 116 5.14 -13.91 13.79
CA ASP A 116 5.80 -13.20 14.89
C ASP A 116 5.92 -14.14 16.08
N TYR A 117 7.12 -14.26 16.65
CA TYR A 117 7.40 -15.16 17.76
C TYR A 117 8.42 -14.58 18.72
N GLN A 118 8.12 -14.63 20.01
CA GLN A 118 9.02 -14.26 21.08
C GLN A 118 9.39 -15.49 21.91
N ALA A 119 10.65 -15.93 21.79
CA ALA A 119 11.17 -17.07 22.53
C ALA A 119 11.37 -16.75 24.04
N PRO A 120 11.32 -17.76 24.93
CA PRO A 120 11.51 -17.56 26.37
C PRO A 120 12.82 -16.90 26.76
N GLY A 121 13.88 -17.06 25.96
CA GLY A 121 15.20 -16.46 26.17
C GLY A 121 15.34 -15.01 25.71
N GLY A 122 14.24 -14.37 25.26
CA GLY A 122 14.25 -12.98 24.80
C GLY A 122 14.52 -12.78 23.30
N LEU A 123 14.76 -13.86 22.54
CA LEU A 123 14.85 -13.80 21.08
C LEU A 123 13.49 -13.50 20.47
N ILE A 124 13.47 -12.62 19.48
CA ILE A 124 12.30 -12.21 18.72
C ILE A 124 12.54 -12.51 17.25
N PHE A 125 11.56 -13.14 16.61
CA PHE A 125 11.56 -13.41 15.18
C PHE A 125 10.29 -12.85 14.57
N GLY A 126 10.41 -12.20 13.43
CA GLY A 126 9.27 -11.78 12.64
C GLY A 126 9.58 -11.96 11.16
N VAL A 127 8.60 -12.47 10.43
CA VAL A 127 8.61 -12.58 8.97
C VAL A 127 7.26 -12.14 8.46
N ARG A 128 7.25 -11.24 7.51
CA ARG A 128 6.07 -10.87 6.75
C ARG A 128 6.41 -10.98 5.29
N ASN A 129 5.58 -11.69 4.53
CA ASN A 129 5.70 -11.77 3.09
C ASN A 129 4.33 -11.53 2.47
N VAL A 130 4.31 -10.76 1.39
CA VAL A 130 3.13 -10.52 0.57
C VAL A 130 3.52 -10.70 -0.89
N TYR A 131 2.93 -11.70 -1.52
CA TYR A 131 3.03 -11.91 -2.96
C TYR A 131 1.74 -11.45 -3.62
N VAL A 132 1.85 -10.66 -4.67
CA VAL A 132 0.69 -10.16 -5.43
C VAL A 132 0.96 -10.38 -6.91
N ASP A 133 -0.04 -10.94 -7.59
CA ASP A 133 -0.18 -10.99 -9.05
C ASP A 133 -1.42 -10.15 -9.36
N ALA A 134 -1.22 -9.01 -10.01
CA ALA A 134 -2.23 -7.98 -10.18
C ALA A 134 -2.27 -7.43 -11.59
N ALA A 135 -3.48 -7.11 -12.04
CA ALA A 135 -3.71 -6.16 -13.10
C ALA A 135 -4.02 -4.80 -12.45
N ASP A 136 -3.18 -3.82 -12.68
CA ASP A 136 -3.41 -2.47 -12.16
C ASP A 136 -4.45 -1.77 -13.04
N PRO A 137 -5.56 -1.28 -12.47
CA PRO A 137 -6.61 -0.60 -13.23
C PRO A 137 -6.10 0.70 -13.84
N TYR A 138 -6.79 1.18 -14.86
CA TYR A 138 -6.46 2.43 -15.52
C TYR A 138 -6.38 3.58 -14.53
N GLY A 139 -5.35 4.42 -14.68
CA GLY A 139 -5.08 5.53 -13.78
C GLY A 139 -4.47 5.14 -12.42
N SER A 140 -4.13 3.87 -12.20
CA SER A 140 -3.40 3.49 -10.98
C SER A 140 -1.93 3.92 -11.03
N ASP A 141 -1.30 4.03 -9.84
CA ASP A 141 0.10 4.43 -9.68
C ASP A 141 1.10 3.55 -10.45
N ASN A 142 0.69 2.34 -10.76
CA ASN A 142 1.55 1.31 -11.34
C ASN A 142 1.16 0.97 -12.77
N GLN A 143 0.26 1.74 -13.37
CA GLN A 143 -0.10 1.54 -14.76
C GLN A 143 0.97 2.15 -15.68
N TYR A 144 1.55 1.28 -16.49
CA TYR A 144 2.44 1.65 -17.58
C TYR A 144 1.82 1.26 -18.92
N GLY A 145 2.33 1.84 -19.96
CA GLY A 145 1.92 1.50 -21.28
C GLY A 145 0.75 2.36 -21.78
N LEU A 146 1.02 3.11 -22.84
CA LEU A 146 0.02 3.91 -23.53
C LEU A 146 -0.87 3.00 -24.38
N GLY A 147 -2.18 3.14 -24.20
CA GLY A 147 -3.18 2.48 -25.03
C GLY A 147 -3.54 1.05 -24.58
N VAL A 148 -3.07 0.60 -23.43
CA VAL A 148 -3.54 -0.63 -22.77
C VAL A 148 -4.40 -0.29 -21.58
N PRO A 149 -5.57 -0.92 -21.41
CA PRO A 149 -6.48 -0.60 -20.30
C PRO A 149 -5.95 -1.04 -18.94
N GLN A 150 -4.99 -1.97 -18.92
CA GLN A 150 -4.44 -2.55 -17.71
C GLN A 150 -2.97 -2.87 -17.85
N THR A 151 -2.23 -2.68 -16.76
CA THR A 151 -0.85 -3.11 -16.62
C THR A 151 -0.79 -4.32 -15.70
N LYS A 152 -0.30 -5.45 -16.21
CA LYS A 152 -0.15 -6.67 -15.42
C LYS A 152 1.26 -6.76 -14.87
N ARG A 153 1.35 -7.05 -13.56
CA ARG A 153 2.62 -7.27 -12.87
C ARG A 153 2.45 -8.21 -11.69
N TRP A 154 3.53 -8.77 -11.24
CA TRP A 154 3.60 -9.37 -9.94
C TRP A 154 4.64 -8.68 -9.07
N TYR A 155 4.47 -8.75 -7.77
CA TYR A 155 5.49 -8.33 -6.82
C TYR A 155 5.53 -9.21 -5.59
N ASP A 156 6.71 -9.27 -4.99
CA ASP A 156 6.99 -9.96 -3.73
C ASP A 156 7.62 -8.99 -2.73
N ASP A 157 6.98 -8.82 -1.57
CA ASP A 157 7.41 -7.94 -0.48
C ASP A 157 7.69 -8.78 0.77
N LEU A 158 8.97 -9.03 1.05
CA LEU A 158 9.44 -9.79 2.20
C LEU A 158 10.08 -8.85 3.21
N ASN A 159 9.58 -8.87 4.45
CA ASN A 159 10.12 -8.12 5.57
C ASN A 159 10.48 -9.08 6.70
N THR A 160 11.72 -9.05 7.17
CA THR A 160 12.20 -9.91 8.24
C THR A 160 12.83 -9.11 9.37
N LYS A 161 12.67 -9.61 10.58
CA LYS A 161 13.34 -9.06 11.76
C LYS A 161 13.82 -10.16 12.68
N ILE A 162 15.02 -9.99 13.23
CA ILE A 162 15.54 -10.78 14.33
C ILE A 162 15.91 -9.81 15.43
N GLY A 163 15.43 -10.06 16.64
CA GLY A 163 15.65 -9.18 17.78
C GLY A 163 16.03 -9.93 19.05
N TYR A 164 16.56 -9.20 20.00
CA TYR A 164 16.86 -9.70 21.32
C TYR A 164 16.48 -8.69 22.41
N THR A 165 15.75 -9.16 23.42
CA THR A 165 15.38 -8.39 24.61
C THR A 165 16.44 -8.62 25.70
N PHE A 166 17.32 -7.63 25.92
CA PHE A 166 18.39 -7.72 26.91
C PHE A 166 17.87 -7.57 28.34
N SER A 167 16.80 -6.80 28.48
CA SER A 167 16.16 -6.51 29.76
C SER A 167 14.73 -6.02 29.52
N ASN A 168 14.00 -5.77 30.58
CA ASN A 168 12.67 -5.16 30.48
C ASN A 168 12.67 -3.75 29.86
N GLN A 169 13.85 -3.15 29.67
CA GLN A 169 13.99 -1.77 29.17
C GLN A 169 14.59 -1.68 27.78
N PHE A 170 15.28 -2.70 27.30
CA PHE A 170 16.07 -2.59 26.06
C PHE A 170 15.91 -3.79 25.12
N ARG A 171 15.75 -3.49 23.82
CA ARG A 171 15.73 -4.45 22.73
C ARG A 171 16.65 -3.97 21.61
N ALA A 172 17.25 -4.90 20.87
CA ALA A 172 17.92 -4.60 19.60
C ALA A 172 17.40 -5.51 18.51
N PHE A 173 17.49 -5.05 17.27
CA PHE A 173 16.98 -5.73 16.10
C PHE A 173 17.96 -5.61 14.93
N VAL A 174 17.97 -6.62 14.09
CA VAL A 174 18.44 -6.56 12.71
C VAL A 174 17.27 -6.84 11.80
N TYR A 175 17.28 -6.18 10.64
CA TYR A 175 16.22 -6.25 9.64
C TYR A 175 16.81 -6.63 8.29
N TYR A 176 16.06 -7.37 7.53
CA TYR A 176 16.28 -7.57 6.11
C TYR A 176 14.94 -7.49 5.40
N ASP A 177 14.85 -6.60 4.43
CA ASP A 177 13.68 -6.41 3.60
C ASP A 177 14.07 -6.64 2.14
N TYR A 178 13.23 -7.36 1.42
CA TYR A 178 13.39 -7.63 0.00
C TYR A 178 12.10 -7.30 -0.72
N TYR A 179 12.22 -6.57 -1.81
CA TYR A 179 11.12 -6.29 -2.70
C TYR A 179 11.53 -6.59 -4.12
N LYS A 180 10.67 -7.24 -4.88
CA LYS A 180 10.82 -7.46 -6.31
C LYS A 180 9.51 -7.17 -6.99
N GLN A 181 9.55 -6.48 -8.14
CA GLN A 181 8.43 -6.39 -9.07
C GLN A 181 8.89 -6.71 -10.48
N ASP A 182 7.92 -7.17 -11.29
CA ASP A 182 8.16 -7.65 -12.65
C ASP A 182 6.84 -7.48 -13.44
N TYR A 183 6.91 -6.77 -14.54
CA TYR A 183 5.77 -6.49 -15.42
C TYR A 183 5.67 -7.53 -16.52
N ASP A 184 4.45 -7.96 -16.84
CA ASP A 184 4.20 -9.01 -17.84
C ASP A 184 4.38 -8.53 -19.28
N GLN A 185 4.40 -7.20 -19.52
CA GLN A 185 4.47 -6.61 -20.84
C GLN A 185 5.88 -6.14 -21.18
N ASP A 186 6.36 -6.45 -22.36
CA ASP A 186 7.69 -6.06 -22.83
C ASP A 186 7.93 -4.55 -22.86
N ILE A 187 6.85 -3.73 -22.92
CA ILE A 187 6.95 -2.27 -22.89
C ILE A 187 7.16 -1.70 -21.49
N ASP A 188 6.89 -2.50 -20.45
CA ASP A 188 6.92 -2.09 -19.05
C ASP A 188 8.18 -2.60 -18.33
N PHE A 189 9.03 -3.38 -18.98
CA PHE A 189 10.23 -4.00 -18.40
C PHE A 189 11.22 -2.98 -17.81
N THR A 190 11.19 -1.73 -18.26
CA THR A 190 12.02 -0.65 -17.69
C THR A 190 11.66 -0.34 -16.25
N GLN A 191 10.58 -0.91 -15.73
CA GLN A 191 10.10 -0.76 -14.36
C GLN A 191 10.31 -2.02 -13.52
N ASP A 192 10.95 -3.03 -14.07
CA ASP A 192 11.30 -4.24 -13.36
C ASP A 192 12.52 -3.98 -12.48
N TYR A 193 12.38 -4.18 -11.18
CA TYR A 193 13.49 -3.96 -10.24
C TYR A 193 13.43 -4.85 -9.01
N THR A 194 14.57 -4.93 -8.33
CA THR A 194 14.68 -5.44 -6.96
C THR A 194 15.16 -4.36 -6.02
N VAL A 195 14.70 -4.46 -4.76
CA VAL A 195 15.24 -3.69 -3.64
C VAL A 195 15.71 -4.66 -2.56
N ASN A 196 16.93 -4.46 -2.10
CA ASN A 196 17.45 -5.14 -0.91
C ASN A 196 17.75 -4.09 0.15
N GLN A 197 17.24 -4.29 1.36
CA GLN A 197 17.44 -3.36 2.47
C GLN A 197 17.91 -4.12 3.71
N PHE A 198 18.97 -3.64 4.32
CA PHE A 198 19.52 -4.15 5.58
C PHE A 198 19.38 -3.09 6.65
N GLY A 199 19.02 -3.49 7.85
CA GLY A 199 18.81 -2.53 8.92
C GLY A 199 19.26 -3.04 10.28
N ALA A 200 19.53 -2.08 11.16
CA ALA A 200 19.74 -2.32 12.58
C ALA A 200 18.94 -1.30 13.41
N GLY A 201 18.44 -1.72 14.55
CA GLY A 201 17.63 -0.87 15.41
C GLY A 201 17.81 -1.17 16.88
N PHE A 202 17.61 -0.14 17.66
CA PHE A 202 17.62 -0.20 19.11
C PHE A 202 16.33 0.40 19.65
N GLN A 203 15.76 -0.23 20.67
CA GLN A 203 14.53 0.22 21.32
C GLN A 203 14.74 0.33 22.84
N MET A 204 14.22 1.42 23.39
CA MET A 204 14.19 1.69 24.82
C MET A 204 12.75 1.88 25.29
N ARG A 205 12.39 1.19 26.36
CA ARG A 205 11.06 1.33 26.96
C ARG A 205 10.97 2.67 27.69
N VAL A 206 10.08 3.54 27.24
CA VAL A 206 9.85 4.88 27.80
C VAL A 206 8.56 4.95 28.63
N ALA A 207 7.64 3.98 28.44
CA ALA A 207 6.47 3.78 29.30
C ALA A 207 6.12 2.28 29.34
N SER A 208 5.14 1.88 30.14
CA SER A 208 4.80 0.48 30.38
C SER A 208 4.56 -0.35 29.11
N LYS A 209 4.01 0.27 28.06
CA LYS A 209 3.70 -0.34 26.77
C LYS A 209 4.22 0.46 25.58
N THR A 210 5.15 1.40 25.80
CA THR A 210 5.68 2.31 24.77
C THR A 210 7.19 2.16 24.69
N TRP A 211 7.67 1.99 23.48
CA TRP A 211 9.09 1.90 23.14
C TRP A 211 9.48 3.05 22.21
N ALA A 212 10.51 3.79 22.60
CA ALA A 212 11.21 4.66 21.68
C ALA A 212 12.23 3.85 20.89
N PHE A 213 12.44 4.17 19.62
CA PHE A 213 13.43 3.48 18.79
C PHE A 213 14.29 4.45 18.01
N LEU A 214 15.48 3.94 17.69
CA LEU A 214 16.37 4.45 16.66
C LEU A 214 16.64 3.31 15.69
N ARG A 215 16.60 3.58 14.39
CA ARG A 215 16.87 2.63 13.31
C ARG A 215 17.77 3.26 12.26
N TYR A 216 18.59 2.44 11.66
CA TYR A 216 19.33 2.76 10.47
C TYR A 216 19.12 1.66 9.44
N HIS A 217 18.91 2.05 8.19
CA HIS A 217 18.80 1.15 7.05
C HIS A 217 19.77 1.61 5.95
N TYR A 218 20.37 0.64 5.31
CA TYR A 218 21.03 0.75 4.03
C TYR A 218 20.29 -0.12 3.04
N GLY A 219 19.96 0.42 1.89
CA GLY A 219 19.30 -0.31 0.82
C GLY A 219 19.86 0.07 -0.54
N TYR A 220 19.65 -0.81 -1.49
CA TYR A 220 19.96 -0.55 -2.89
C TYR A 220 18.84 -1.09 -3.76
N ARG A 221 18.61 -0.41 -4.88
CA ARG A 221 17.67 -0.78 -5.92
C ARG A 221 18.42 -1.03 -7.21
N ASP A 222 18.16 -2.18 -7.81
CA ASP A 222 18.69 -2.59 -9.09
C ASP A 222 17.52 -2.77 -10.08
N TYR A 223 17.57 -2.07 -11.20
CA TYR A 223 16.66 -2.28 -12.32
C TYR A 223 17.20 -3.38 -13.23
N TYR A 224 16.29 -4.18 -13.80
CA TYR A 224 16.69 -5.22 -14.73
C TYR A 224 16.98 -4.63 -16.10
N THR A 225 18.08 -5.08 -16.69
CA THR A 225 18.43 -4.79 -18.08
C THR A 225 17.87 -5.88 -18.96
N HIS A 226 17.00 -5.52 -19.88
CA HIS A 226 16.51 -6.41 -20.92
C HIS A 226 17.21 -6.13 -22.24
N LEU A 227 17.57 -7.22 -22.96
CA LEU A 227 18.05 -7.16 -24.34
C LEU A 227 16.83 -7.34 -25.24
N ASP A 228 16.47 -6.33 -26.03
CA ASP A 228 15.51 -6.53 -27.08
C ASP A 228 16.10 -7.46 -28.17
N GLY A 229 15.25 -8.12 -28.96
CA GLY A 229 15.67 -9.02 -30.03
C GLY A 229 16.48 -8.35 -31.16
N SER A 230 16.64 -7.03 -31.14
CA SER A 230 17.45 -6.23 -32.08
C SER A 230 18.87 -5.98 -31.56
N GLY A 231 19.16 -6.33 -30.30
CA GLY A 231 20.44 -6.09 -29.65
C GLY A 231 20.59 -4.65 -29.12
N VAL A 232 19.53 -3.88 -29.11
CA VAL A 232 19.46 -2.59 -28.40
C VAL A 232 19.12 -2.89 -26.95
N THR A 233 19.98 -2.48 -26.03
CA THR A 233 19.67 -2.47 -24.60
C THR A 233 18.76 -1.30 -24.35
N ASP A 234 17.48 -1.56 -24.13
CA ASP A 234 16.61 -0.59 -23.49
C ASP A 234 16.84 -0.72 -21.98
N GLN A 235 17.38 0.31 -21.36
CA GLN A 235 17.84 0.25 -19.97
C GLN A 235 17.13 1.34 -19.16
N ASN A 236 16.50 0.94 -18.07
CA ASN A 236 16.36 1.87 -16.96
C ASN A 236 17.63 1.73 -16.11
N ASP A 237 18.47 2.76 -16.15
CA ASP A 237 19.74 2.83 -15.41
C ASP A 237 19.63 3.71 -14.16
N ALA A 238 18.42 3.87 -13.63
CA ALA A 238 18.11 4.62 -12.42
C ALA A 238 18.42 3.82 -11.13
N ASP A 239 19.42 2.96 -11.18
CA ASP A 239 19.91 2.24 -10.00
C ASP A 239 20.40 3.22 -8.94
N PHE A 240 20.12 2.91 -7.69
CA PHE A 240 20.58 3.77 -6.60
C PHE A 240 20.76 3.02 -5.29
N ASP A 241 21.63 3.53 -4.46
CA ASP A 241 21.70 3.20 -3.05
C ASP A 241 21.10 4.30 -2.17
N TYR A 242 20.63 3.90 -0.99
CA TYR A 242 20.13 4.85 -0.01
C TYR A 242 20.48 4.47 1.42
N HIS A 243 20.64 5.51 2.23
CA HIS A 243 20.81 5.43 3.67
C HIS A 243 19.61 6.09 4.34
N ARG A 244 19.04 5.45 5.35
CA ARG A 244 17.93 6.04 6.10
C ARG A 244 18.17 5.90 7.59
N ALA A 245 18.21 7.02 8.30
CA ALA A 245 18.19 7.05 9.76
C ALA A 245 16.81 7.49 10.24
N SER A 246 16.22 6.76 11.18
CA SER A 246 14.87 7.07 11.69
C SER A 246 14.77 6.88 13.19
N ALA A 247 13.82 7.62 13.79
CA ALA A 247 13.48 7.57 15.19
C ALA A 247 11.97 7.63 15.36
N GLY A 248 11.46 7.08 16.46
CA GLY A 248 10.02 7.08 16.69
C GLY A 248 9.58 6.32 17.90
N LEU A 249 8.27 6.02 17.92
CA LEU A 249 7.61 5.28 18.99
C LEU A 249 6.85 4.09 18.42
N THR A 250 6.84 2.99 19.16
CA THR A 250 6.00 1.83 18.89
C THR A 250 5.37 1.31 20.18
N TRP A 251 4.29 0.56 20.09
CA TRP A 251 3.52 0.12 21.25
C TRP A 251 3.37 -1.39 21.31
N ASP A 252 3.44 -1.93 22.52
CA ASP A 252 3.13 -3.34 22.78
C ASP A 252 1.62 -3.58 22.65
N SER A 253 1.25 -4.82 22.34
CA SER A 253 -0.14 -5.25 22.23
C SER A 253 -0.97 -4.89 23.49
N GLY A 254 -2.23 -4.49 23.27
CA GLY A 254 -3.15 -4.07 24.31
C GLY A 254 -2.86 -2.70 24.93
N ALA A 255 -2.01 -1.87 24.29
CA ALA A 255 -1.95 -0.44 24.59
C ALA A 255 -3.18 0.28 24.02
N LYS A 256 -3.39 1.56 24.40
CA LYS A 256 -4.39 2.42 23.75
C LYS A 256 -4.00 2.82 22.32
N PHE A 257 -2.75 2.67 21.99
CA PHE A 257 -2.21 2.89 20.66
C PHE A 257 -1.70 1.58 20.09
N ALA A 258 -1.84 1.39 18.76
CA ALA A 258 -1.19 0.34 18.00
C ALA A 258 -0.58 0.93 16.73
N GLY A 259 0.57 0.40 16.33
CA GLY A 259 1.28 0.88 15.16
C GLY A 259 2.60 1.56 15.49
N GLU A 260 3.00 2.47 14.64
CA GLU A 260 4.31 3.12 14.73
C GLU A 260 4.21 4.60 14.35
N LEU A 261 4.86 5.44 15.14
CA LEU A 261 5.17 6.83 14.82
C LEU A 261 6.63 6.85 14.39
N ASN A 262 6.91 7.13 13.12
CA ASN A 262 8.24 7.01 12.54
C ASN A 262 8.56 8.23 11.68
N PHE A 263 9.68 8.87 12.00
CA PHE A 263 10.27 9.97 11.24
C PHE A 263 11.74 9.68 11.00
N GLY A 264 12.25 10.07 9.84
CA GLY A 264 13.62 9.84 9.47
C GLY A 264 14.16 10.84 8.48
N TYR A 265 15.37 10.58 8.06
CA TYR A 265 16.05 11.28 6.99
C TYR A 265 16.65 10.23 6.06
N GLU A 266 16.47 10.42 4.75
CA GLU A 266 16.98 9.55 3.69
C GLU A 266 17.96 10.31 2.81
N TRP A 267 19.08 9.65 2.54
CA TRP A 267 20.07 10.06 1.55
C TRP A 267 20.04 9.05 0.42
N ARG A 268 19.72 9.52 -0.79
CA ARG A 268 19.64 8.68 -1.99
C ARG A 268 20.72 9.13 -2.98
N ASN A 269 21.49 8.17 -3.48
CA ASN A 269 22.54 8.41 -4.46
C ASN A 269 22.29 7.51 -5.65
N PHE A 270 22.17 8.09 -6.85
CA PHE A 270 22.10 7.33 -8.08
C PHE A 270 23.48 6.84 -8.48
N ASP A 271 23.57 5.62 -9.00
CA ASP A 271 24.83 4.98 -9.41
C ASP A 271 25.39 5.64 -10.66
N ASN A 272 24.51 6.13 -11.55
CA ASN A 272 24.86 6.83 -12.76
C ASN A 272 24.68 8.35 -12.59
N GLU A 273 25.55 9.15 -13.23
CA GLU A 273 25.43 10.60 -13.23
C GLU A 273 24.38 11.10 -14.23
N PHE A 274 24.18 10.35 -15.33
CA PHE A 274 23.23 10.68 -16.40
C PHE A 274 22.42 9.47 -16.80
N ASP A 275 21.15 9.68 -17.17
CA ASP A 275 20.29 8.66 -17.75
C ASP A 275 20.68 8.35 -19.21
N VAL A 276 20.09 7.31 -19.81
CA VAL A 276 20.32 6.88 -21.21
C VAL A 276 19.99 7.98 -22.23
N SER A 277 19.22 8.99 -21.85
CA SER A 277 18.87 10.17 -22.67
C SER A 277 19.82 11.34 -22.45
N GLY A 278 20.83 11.19 -21.59
CA GLY A 278 21.80 12.24 -21.24
C GLY A 278 21.27 13.29 -20.28
N ARG A 279 20.17 13.01 -19.54
CA ARG A 279 19.65 13.87 -18.47
C ARG A 279 20.37 13.50 -17.17
N GLN A 280 20.78 14.50 -16.41
CA GLN A 280 21.47 14.29 -15.15
C GLN A 280 20.52 13.78 -14.08
N TYR A 281 20.94 12.73 -13.37
CA TYR A 281 20.28 12.30 -12.14
C TYR A 281 20.57 13.29 -11.01
N ASP A 282 19.55 13.56 -10.21
CA ASP A 282 19.64 14.45 -9.05
C ASP A 282 19.60 13.62 -7.77
N ASN A 283 20.75 13.49 -7.10
CA ASN A 283 20.84 12.88 -5.79
C ASN A 283 19.96 13.65 -4.80
N ARG A 284 19.19 12.93 -3.99
CA ARG A 284 18.19 13.55 -3.13
C ARG A 284 18.35 13.18 -1.67
N ASP A 285 18.44 14.24 -0.87
CA ASP A 285 18.38 14.15 0.59
C ASP A 285 17.05 14.74 1.07
N THR A 286 16.27 13.98 1.83
CA THR A 286 15.00 14.50 2.34
C THR A 286 14.59 13.84 3.66
N TRP A 287 13.80 14.56 4.44
CA TRP A 287 13.12 13.91 5.56
C TRP A 287 12.03 12.98 5.07
N VAL A 288 11.85 11.87 5.77
CA VAL A 288 10.86 10.84 5.46
C VAL A 288 10.00 10.55 6.69
N ALA A 289 8.78 10.08 6.45
CA ALA A 289 7.86 9.65 7.48
C ALA A 289 7.11 8.39 7.04
N ALA A 290 6.93 7.46 7.95
CA ALA A 290 6.18 6.21 7.72
C ALA A 290 5.35 5.89 8.96
N THR A 291 4.50 6.83 9.35
CA THR A 291 3.65 6.73 10.55
C THR A 291 2.35 6.07 10.19
N LYS A 292 2.01 5.01 10.93
CA LYS A 292 0.71 4.35 10.91
C LYS A 292 0.28 4.09 12.35
N LEU A 293 -0.78 4.74 12.79
CA LEU A 293 -1.19 4.73 14.19
C LEU A 293 -2.69 4.55 14.32
N ASN A 294 -3.11 3.60 15.14
CA ASN A 294 -4.47 3.45 15.60
C ASN A 294 -4.57 3.85 17.07
N TYR A 295 -5.55 4.66 17.40
CA TYR A 295 -5.89 5.04 18.78
C TYR A 295 -7.26 4.46 19.15
N TYR A 296 -7.27 3.54 20.11
CA TYR A 296 -8.47 2.92 20.64
C TYR A 296 -9.07 3.84 21.74
N ALA A 297 -9.88 4.80 21.29
CA ALA A 297 -10.50 5.78 22.19
C ALA A 297 -11.49 5.11 23.14
N SER A 298 -12.23 4.10 22.65
CA SER A 298 -13.13 3.23 23.40
C SER A 298 -13.18 1.83 22.75
N PRO A 299 -13.84 0.83 23.39
CA PRO A 299 -14.07 -0.47 22.73
C PRO A 299 -14.85 -0.41 21.41
N SER A 300 -15.58 0.69 21.18
CA SER A 300 -16.40 0.90 19.98
C SER A 300 -15.85 1.98 19.05
N THR A 301 -14.76 2.67 19.42
CA THR A 301 -14.24 3.82 18.68
C THR A 301 -12.74 3.67 18.42
N THR A 302 -12.35 3.60 17.18
CA THR A 302 -10.96 3.63 16.73
C THR A 302 -10.73 4.85 15.84
N LEU A 303 -9.70 5.62 16.15
CA LEU A 303 -9.18 6.67 15.28
C LEU A 303 -7.87 6.18 14.64
N SER A 304 -7.67 6.45 13.36
CA SER A 304 -6.46 6.12 12.66
C SER A 304 -5.78 7.36 12.08
N LEU A 305 -4.46 7.34 12.06
CA LEU A 305 -3.61 8.33 11.41
C LEU A 305 -2.59 7.58 10.55
N ALA A 306 -2.50 7.97 9.28
CA ALA A 306 -1.35 7.64 8.45
C ALA A 306 -0.69 8.94 8.00
N LEU A 307 0.63 9.01 8.14
CA LEU A 307 1.47 10.08 7.62
C LEU A 307 2.61 9.44 6.85
N ILE A 308 2.68 9.71 5.58
CA ILE A 308 3.71 9.18 4.70
C ILE A 308 4.43 10.36 4.07
N ARG A 309 5.76 10.32 4.07
CA ARG A 309 6.59 11.11 3.18
C ARG A 309 7.72 10.23 2.69
N ALA A 310 7.74 10.03 1.37
CA ALA A 310 8.67 9.11 0.73
C ALA A 310 9.03 9.60 -0.67
N LEU A 311 10.22 9.24 -1.13
CA LEU A 311 10.58 9.36 -2.54
C LEU A 311 10.02 8.15 -3.28
N ARG A 312 9.25 8.40 -4.33
CA ARG A 312 8.62 7.38 -5.17
C ARG A 312 9.06 7.50 -6.61
N ASP A 313 9.11 6.38 -7.29
CA ASP A 313 9.40 6.36 -8.71
C ASP A 313 8.15 6.73 -9.50
N THR A 314 8.35 7.38 -10.63
CA THR A 314 7.22 7.91 -11.40
C THR A 314 6.69 6.94 -12.44
N GLY A 315 7.42 5.92 -12.82
CA GLY A 315 7.08 5.12 -13.96
C GLY A 315 7.03 5.87 -15.31
N SER A 316 7.56 7.07 -15.35
CA SER A 316 7.57 7.93 -16.52
C SER A 316 8.99 8.15 -17.00
N ASP A 317 9.20 8.11 -18.30
CA ASP A 317 10.48 8.49 -18.93
C ASP A 317 10.82 9.98 -18.70
N THR A 318 9.85 10.76 -18.25
CA THR A 318 9.97 12.20 -18.12
C THR A 318 10.43 12.62 -16.73
N PHE A 319 9.97 11.96 -15.68
CA PHE A 319 10.26 12.28 -14.29
C PHE A 319 11.01 11.12 -13.64
N GLN A 320 12.09 11.42 -12.91
CA GLN A 320 12.89 10.38 -12.25
C GLN A 320 12.21 9.84 -10.99
N TYR A 321 11.64 10.76 -10.19
CA TYR A 321 10.90 10.43 -8.96
C TYR A 321 9.97 11.58 -8.59
N TYR A 322 9.09 11.32 -7.66
CA TYR A 322 8.31 12.36 -7.00
C TYR A 322 8.36 12.16 -5.48
N THR A 323 8.15 13.24 -4.75
CA THR A 323 7.99 13.21 -3.31
C THR A 323 6.50 13.11 -2.98
N ASP A 324 6.08 11.95 -2.46
CA ASP A 324 4.74 11.76 -1.88
C ASP A 324 4.74 12.30 -0.44
N THR A 325 3.93 13.32 -0.17
CA THR A 325 3.67 13.79 1.20
C THR A 325 2.19 13.68 1.47
N SER A 326 1.78 12.66 2.22
CA SER A 326 0.37 12.35 2.43
C SER A 326 -0.01 12.19 3.90
N ILE A 327 -1.24 12.62 4.22
CA ILE A 327 -1.87 12.44 5.51
C ILE A 327 -3.26 11.84 5.32
N ARG A 328 -3.61 10.84 6.13
CA ARG A 328 -4.95 10.26 6.18
C ARG A 328 -5.42 10.17 7.63
N LEU A 329 -6.66 10.54 7.86
CA LEU A 329 -7.33 10.44 9.14
C LEU A 329 -8.57 9.56 8.99
N GLY A 330 -8.70 8.56 9.85
CA GLY A 330 -9.82 7.63 9.81
C GLY A 330 -10.54 7.54 11.15
N LEU A 331 -11.80 7.18 11.07
CA LEU A 331 -12.69 6.86 12.18
C LEU A 331 -13.40 5.54 11.89
N ALA A 332 -13.36 4.62 12.85
CA ALA A 332 -14.27 3.49 12.89
C ALA A 332 -15.08 3.55 14.19
N GLN A 333 -16.40 3.56 14.07
CA GLN A 333 -17.34 3.67 15.18
C GLN A 333 -18.41 2.60 15.10
N VAL A 334 -18.43 1.71 16.10
CA VAL A 334 -19.53 0.75 16.29
C VAL A 334 -20.64 1.44 17.08
N PHE A 335 -21.86 1.41 16.58
CA PHE A 335 -23.05 1.93 17.25
C PHE A 335 -24.22 0.95 17.15
N LEU A 336 -25.09 0.99 18.13
CA LEU A 336 -26.23 0.05 18.26
C LEU A 336 -25.81 -1.42 18.14
N THR A 337 -24.57 -1.76 18.49
CA THR A 337 -23.95 -3.10 18.48
C THR A 337 -23.86 -3.78 17.11
N LYS A 338 -24.62 -3.35 16.12
CA LYS A 338 -24.74 -3.96 14.81
C LYS A 338 -24.29 -3.07 13.65
N PHE A 339 -24.20 -1.78 13.85
CA PHE A 339 -23.77 -0.85 12.81
C PHE A 339 -22.33 -0.42 13.06
N THR A 340 -21.56 -0.36 11.99
CA THR A 340 -20.22 0.21 12.01
C THR A 340 -20.17 1.33 10.98
N LEU A 341 -19.89 2.54 11.44
CA LEU A 341 -19.53 3.68 10.59
C LEU A 341 -18.03 3.66 10.38
N VAL A 342 -17.60 3.84 9.14
CA VAL A 342 -16.22 4.10 8.75
C VAL A 342 -16.20 5.42 8.01
N ALA A 343 -15.27 6.29 8.37
CA ALA A 343 -15.03 7.54 7.63
C ALA A 343 -13.53 7.77 7.52
N GLU A 344 -13.08 8.23 6.38
CA GLU A 344 -11.69 8.59 6.13
C GLU A 344 -11.62 9.88 5.31
N VAL A 345 -10.64 10.72 5.63
CA VAL A 345 -10.26 11.86 4.80
C VAL A 345 -8.76 11.81 4.59
N GLY A 346 -8.33 12.17 3.41
CA GLY A 346 -6.92 12.17 3.01
C GLY A 346 -6.56 13.36 2.16
N TYR A 347 -5.32 13.77 2.28
CA TYR A 347 -4.67 14.73 1.43
C TYR A 347 -3.27 14.24 1.11
N ALA A 348 -2.85 14.40 -0.16
CA ALA A 348 -1.48 14.16 -0.56
C ALA A 348 -1.01 15.23 -1.55
N LEU A 349 0.21 15.69 -1.34
CA LEU A 349 0.96 16.50 -2.30
C LEU A 349 2.00 15.61 -2.98
N TYR A 350 1.96 15.57 -4.29
CA TYR A 350 2.97 14.95 -5.14
C TYR A 350 3.79 16.03 -5.80
N ASP A 351 5.08 16.06 -5.49
CA ASP A 351 6.05 17.01 -6.00
C ASP A 351 7.05 16.24 -6.87
N TYR A 352 6.91 16.39 -8.20
CA TYR A 352 7.69 15.67 -9.19
C TYR A 352 9.04 16.34 -9.42
N ASN A 353 10.10 15.58 -9.30
CA ASN A 353 11.42 16.06 -9.61
C ASN A 353 11.68 15.90 -11.10
N PHE A 354 11.92 17.04 -11.76
CA PHE A 354 12.33 17.08 -13.14
C PHE A 354 13.27 18.27 -13.40
N PRO A 355 14.33 18.07 -14.19
CA PRO A 355 15.30 19.12 -14.44
C PRO A 355 14.82 20.24 -15.37
N THR A 356 13.57 20.24 -15.83
CA THR A 356 13.00 21.30 -16.69
C THR A 356 11.84 22.00 -16.00
N ASP A 357 11.67 23.28 -16.28
CA ASP A 357 10.62 24.15 -15.77
C ASP A 357 9.38 24.14 -16.72
N PRO A 358 8.13 24.05 -16.22
CA PRO A 358 7.75 24.02 -14.79
C PRO A 358 7.82 22.60 -14.17
N THR A 359 8.14 22.54 -12.89
CA THR A 359 7.98 21.31 -12.10
C THR A 359 6.53 20.92 -12.03
N LYS A 360 6.24 19.61 -12.11
CA LYS A 360 4.88 19.08 -11.96
C LYS A 360 4.56 18.95 -10.47
N GLU A 361 3.42 19.47 -10.09
CA GLU A 361 2.84 19.29 -8.75
C GLU A 361 1.39 18.82 -8.88
N ALA A 362 0.94 17.96 -7.95
CA ALA A 362 -0.43 17.51 -7.90
C ALA A 362 -0.92 17.40 -6.46
N ASP A 363 -2.05 18.04 -6.19
CA ASP A 363 -2.80 17.96 -4.95
C ASP A 363 -3.87 16.88 -5.06
N ASN A 364 -3.85 15.90 -4.17
CA ASN A 364 -4.79 14.78 -4.16
C ASN A 364 -5.66 14.81 -2.91
N TYR A 365 -6.95 14.64 -3.08
CA TYR A 365 -7.96 14.63 -2.03
C TYR A 365 -8.71 13.31 -2.02
N LEU A 366 -8.90 12.76 -0.84
CA LEU A 366 -9.68 11.56 -0.59
C LEU A 366 -10.75 11.85 0.45
N GLY A 367 -11.97 11.45 0.19
CA GLY A 367 -13.05 11.34 1.16
C GLY A 367 -13.72 9.98 1.05
N ASN A 368 -13.86 9.26 2.15
CA ASN A 368 -14.62 8.01 2.18
C ASN A 368 -15.55 8.00 3.38
N ILE A 369 -16.77 7.51 3.19
CA ILE A 369 -17.73 7.25 4.26
C ILE A 369 -18.51 5.99 3.94
N GLY A 370 -18.61 5.09 4.91
CA GLY A 370 -19.35 3.84 4.75
C GLY A 370 -20.06 3.42 6.03
N VAL A 371 -21.15 2.72 5.87
CA VAL A 371 -21.89 2.11 6.97
C VAL A 371 -22.10 0.63 6.66
N SER A 372 -21.73 -0.23 7.60
CA SER A 372 -22.01 -1.65 7.52
C SER A 372 -22.97 -2.07 8.62
N TYR A 373 -23.83 -3.02 8.29
CA TYR A 373 -24.79 -3.64 9.20
C TYR A 373 -24.51 -5.13 9.36
N LYS A 374 -24.33 -5.56 10.60
CA LYS A 374 -24.13 -6.95 10.95
C LYS A 374 -25.48 -7.69 10.95
N ILE A 375 -25.75 -8.42 9.86
CA ILE A 375 -26.96 -9.24 9.70
C ILE A 375 -26.87 -10.44 10.67
N TRP A 376 -25.78 -11.20 10.52
CA TRP A 376 -25.39 -12.30 11.40
C TRP A 376 -23.93 -12.14 11.82
N ASP A 377 -23.46 -12.91 12.75
CA ASP A 377 -22.06 -12.81 13.21
C ASP A 377 -21.05 -13.10 12.08
N TRP A 378 -21.47 -13.82 11.04
CA TRP A 378 -20.65 -14.18 9.88
C TRP A 378 -21.03 -13.41 8.61
N LEU A 379 -22.10 -12.59 8.60
CA LEU A 379 -22.59 -11.90 7.41
C LEU A 379 -22.85 -10.41 7.69
N ASN A 380 -22.22 -9.55 6.90
CA ASN A 380 -22.40 -8.10 6.95
C ASN A 380 -22.84 -7.59 5.59
N ALA A 381 -23.73 -6.60 5.58
CA ALA A 381 -24.03 -5.78 4.40
C ALA A 381 -23.48 -4.37 4.61
N GLY A 382 -23.02 -3.74 3.54
CA GLY A 382 -22.43 -2.41 3.59
C GLY A 382 -22.85 -1.54 2.43
N ILE A 383 -22.77 -0.24 2.66
CA ILE A 383 -22.82 0.80 1.63
C ILE A 383 -21.68 1.76 1.89
N ALA A 384 -21.04 2.27 0.84
CA ALA A 384 -20.00 3.26 0.98
C ALA A 384 -20.03 4.25 -0.19
N TYR A 385 -19.48 5.42 0.07
CA TYR A 385 -19.22 6.45 -0.92
C TYR A 385 -17.77 6.90 -0.80
N THR A 386 -17.08 6.97 -1.94
CA THR A 386 -15.71 7.47 -2.03
C THR A 386 -15.65 8.61 -3.02
N TYR A 387 -14.98 9.67 -2.62
CA TYR A 387 -14.66 10.83 -3.44
C TYR A 387 -13.15 10.91 -3.61
N LEU A 388 -12.69 10.99 -4.84
CA LEU A 388 -11.30 11.22 -5.21
C LEU A 388 -11.23 12.47 -6.08
N LYS A 389 -10.21 13.30 -5.86
CA LYS A 389 -9.93 14.44 -6.71
C LYS A 389 -8.41 14.64 -6.80
N GLN A 390 -7.93 14.92 -8.00
CA GLN A 390 -6.61 15.44 -8.25
C GLN A 390 -6.70 16.81 -8.90
N ASP A 391 -5.92 17.75 -8.36
CA ASP A 391 -5.66 19.08 -8.94
C ASP A 391 -4.17 19.16 -9.27
N SER A 392 -3.82 19.33 -10.53
CA SER A 392 -2.44 19.42 -10.98
C SER A 392 -2.18 20.76 -11.67
N ASN A 393 -0.93 21.22 -11.66
CA ASN A 393 -0.53 22.34 -12.52
C ASN A 393 -0.44 21.92 -14.01
N TYR A 394 -0.74 20.65 -14.33
CA TYR A 394 -0.97 20.10 -15.67
C TYR A 394 -2.43 19.71 -15.78
N PRO A 395 -3.29 20.55 -16.40
CA PRO A 395 -4.75 20.34 -16.41
C PRO A 395 -5.22 19.01 -17.02
N GLU A 396 -4.40 18.40 -17.87
CA GLU A 396 -4.64 17.06 -18.41
C GLU A 396 -4.59 15.95 -17.36
N ASP A 397 -3.99 16.21 -16.22
CA ASP A 397 -3.90 15.25 -15.12
C ASP A 397 -4.98 15.49 -14.04
N ASP A 398 -5.80 16.53 -14.18
CA ASP A 398 -6.91 16.80 -13.26
C ASP A 398 -7.99 15.72 -13.39
N TYR A 399 -8.51 15.26 -12.29
CA TYR A 399 -9.71 14.43 -12.31
C TYR A 399 -10.55 14.58 -11.05
N THR A 400 -11.80 14.19 -11.19
CA THR A 400 -12.74 13.95 -10.08
C THR A 400 -13.39 12.60 -10.33
N ASP A 401 -13.49 11.80 -9.28
CA ASP A 401 -14.07 10.48 -9.33
C ASP A 401 -14.95 10.25 -8.10
N ASN A 402 -16.20 9.81 -8.35
CA ASN A 402 -17.20 9.49 -7.34
C ASN A 402 -17.58 8.02 -7.45
N ARG A 403 -17.31 7.25 -6.39
CA ARG A 403 -17.64 5.83 -6.33
C ARG A 403 -18.71 5.59 -5.29
N PHE A 404 -19.73 4.88 -5.67
CA PHE A 404 -20.77 4.40 -4.75
C PHE A 404 -20.77 2.88 -4.75
N SER A 405 -20.66 2.26 -3.58
CA SER A 405 -20.62 0.80 -3.47
C SER A 405 -21.68 0.23 -2.54
N VAL A 406 -22.11 -0.99 -2.88
CA VAL A 406 -22.95 -1.86 -2.05
C VAL A 406 -22.26 -3.20 -1.92
N SER A 407 -22.08 -3.68 -0.70
CA SER A 407 -21.35 -4.93 -0.46
C SER A 407 -22.10 -5.90 0.45
N LEU A 408 -21.81 -7.18 0.23
CA LEU A 408 -22.21 -8.28 1.10
C LEU A 408 -20.97 -9.12 1.43
N ARG A 409 -20.58 -9.15 2.70
CA ARG A 409 -19.38 -9.83 3.17
C ARG A 409 -19.70 -10.95 4.12
N ALA A 410 -19.35 -12.18 3.74
CA ALA A 410 -19.40 -13.37 4.57
C ALA A 410 -17.98 -13.71 5.08
N VAL A 411 -17.84 -13.96 6.39
CA VAL A 411 -16.61 -14.44 7.04
C VAL A 411 -17.00 -15.51 8.04
N TYR A 412 -16.49 -16.72 7.84
CA TYR A 412 -16.87 -17.86 8.68
C TYR A 412 -15.69 -18.41 9.49
#